data_42cdcbf7d715f5de02676fbc9283ff3f
#
_entry.id   42cdcbf7d715f5de02676fbc9283ff3f
#
_cell.length_a   1.000
_cell.length_b   1.000
_cell.length_c   1.000
_cell.angle_alpha   90.00
_cell.angle_beta   90.00
_cell.angle_gamma   90.00
#
_symmetry.space_group_name_H-M   'P 1'
#
loop_
_entity.id
_entity.type
_entity.pdbx_description
1 polymer ?
#
loop_
_entity_poly.entity_id
_entity_poly.type
_entity_poly.pdbx_seq_one_letter_code
_entity_poly.pdbx_strand_id
1 'polypeptide(L)'
;MQIGALIRRAARYYGDAPCLVEGKRVVTFREFDALTDRLGNALLDRGFRAGDRIGVLLPNGIDCLVAYYALAKAGLVRVSLNTRETLADHAYKLSHSGSRGVIHNDVEGLNVEIAIGKQELGHLQRSGSKGPCAVDRELDAPYRLGFTGGTTGRSKAVTLTMRGELAELSAFLTDLVPEIGEGHTFLHAAPIAHASGAFFLPSLVRGARSLVMAKFDPEEFVQLAATEQAELTFLVPTMLAMVLEAPSIDDARFALRCIAYGASPIAPALLERAEARFGRVFAQTYGQAESPMVITCLRPKDHDRIGSCGRPFTIVEVAVFDEEDRPLPAGERGEIVCRGPQTMACYWNNPEATADAFRAGWLHTGDLGYMDEDGFFYLVDRKNDMLISGGYNVYPREVEDVLLSCEGVVEAAVIGLPDEKWGDRVHAVVSGRSSLSADAVMAHARDRLASYKRPKGVEIWPELPKSSANKILRRAVRDRVIARQTPETVPGQVPETRT
;
A
#
# COMPACT_ATOMS: atom_id res chain seq x y z
N MET A 1 -9.22 -13.04 21.07
CA MET A 1 -7.86 -13.68 21.02
C MET A 1 -6.85 -12.57 20.78
N GLN A 2 -5.72 -12.59 21.46
CA GLN A 2 -4.64 -11.58 21.29
C GLN A 2 -3.61 -12.07 20.27
N ILE A 3 -2.99 -11.17 19.51
CA ILE A 3 -1.94 -11.53 18.54
C ILE A 3 -0.74 -12.21 19.23
N GLY A 4 -0.36 -11.79 20.45
CA GLY A 4 0.64 -12.48 21.24
C GLY A 4 0.35 -13.95 21.50
N ALA A 5 -0.92 -14.33 21.64
CA ALA A 5 -1.32 -15.73 21.76
C ALA A 5 -1.13 -16.52 20.47
N LEU A 6 -1.35 -15.88 19.29
CA LEU A 6 -1.07 -16.50 17.99
C LEU A 6 0.42 -16.77 17.80
N ILE A 7 1.27 -15.81 18.20
CA ILE A 7 2.74 -15.95 18.12
C ILE A 7 3.21 -17.12 19.01
N ARG A 8 2.78 -17.17 20.27
CA ARG A 8 3.11 -18.29 21.18
C ARG A 8 2.59 -19.64 20.66
N ARG A 9 1.40 -19.66 20.04
CA ARG A 9 0.89 -20.88 19.42
C ARG A 9 1.80 -21.32 18.27
N ALA A 10 2.19 -20.41 17.38
CA ALA A 10 3.10 -20.70 16.27
C ALA A 10 4.46 -21.22 16.79
N ALA A 11 5.04 -20.56 17.80
CA ALA A 11 6.28 -21.02 18.43
C ALA A 11 6.19 -22.43 19.01
N ARG A 12 5.03 -22.78 19.60
CA ARG A 12 4.80 -24.13 20.14
C ARG A 12 4.62 -25.18 19.04
N TYR A 13 3.97 -24.85 17.92
CA TYR A 13 3.65 -25.81 16.87
C TYR A 13 4.82 -26.02 15.92
N TYR A 14 5.50 -24.93 15.54
CA TYR A 14 6.54 -24.96 14.51
C TYR A 14 7.97 -24.90 15.10
N GLY A 15 8.13 -24.59 16.39
CA GLY A 15 9.35 -24.71 17.18
C GLY A 15 10.57 -24.09 16.52
N ASP A 16 11.53 -24.93 16.19
CA ASP A 16 12.83 -24.53 15.65
C ASP A 16 12.87 -24.44 14.12
N ALA A 17 11.69 -24.56 13.45
CA ALA A 17 11.61 -24.30 12.02
C ALA A 17 11.89 -22.80 11.72
N PRO A 18 12.48 -22.47 10.55
CA PRO A 18 12.71 -21.09 10.14
C PRO A 18 11.42 -20.31 10.00
N CYS A 19 11.30 -19.20 10.75
CA CYS A 19 10.19 -18.26 10.69
C CYS A 19 10.53 -17.06 9.79
N LEU A 20 11.72 -16.48 10.04
CA LEU A 20 12.21 -15.29 9.32
C LEU A 20 13.61 -15.52 8.80
N VAL A 21 13.86 -15.09 7.56
CA VAL A 21 15.17 -15.14 6.92
C VAL A 21 15.48 -13.77 6.30
N GLU A 22 16.65 -13.22 6.60
CA GLU A 22 17.17 -11.97 6.04
C GLU A 22 18.66 -12.15 5.75
N GLY A 23 19.03 -12.33 4.50
CA GLY A 23 20.39 -12.70 4.10
C GLY A 23 20.83 -13.99 4.81
N LYS A 24 21.86 -13.91 5.65
CA LYS A 24 22.37 -15.05 6.43
C LYS A 24 21.72 -15.20 7.81
N ARG A 25 20.93 -14.22 8.23
CA ARG A 25 20.25 -14.25 9.54
C ARG A 25 18.97 -15.06 9.42
N VAL A 26 18.87 -16.09 10.26
CA VAL A 26 17.68 -16.93 10.40
C VAL A 26 17.15 -16.79 11.81
N VAL A 27 15.84 -16.64 11.96
CA VAL A 27 15.13 -16.63 13.24
C VAL A 27 14.04 -17.69 13.18
N THR A 28 14.04 -18.63 14.11
CA THR A 28 13.04 -19.68 14.23
C THR A 28 11.73 -19.14 14.82
N PHE A 29 10.64 -19.91 14.75
CA PHE A 29 9.37 -19.52 15.39
C PHE A 29 9.55 -19.34 16.91
N ARG A 30 10.30 -20.21 17.56
CA ARG A 30 10.63 -20.12 19.00
C ARG A 30 11.46 -18.89 19.32
N GLU A 31 12.45 -18.58 18.52
CA GLU A 31 13.29 -17.39 18.71
C GLU A 31 12.50 -16.11 18.45
N PHE A 32 11.60 -16.10 17.47
CA PHE A 32 10.74 -14.94 17.20
C PHE A 32 9.83 -14.63 18.39
N ASP A 33 9.20 -15.66 19.00
CA ASP A 33 8.41 -15.50 20.20
C ASP A 33 9.24 -14.92 21.36
N ALA A 34 10.44 -15.48 21.58
CA ALA A 34 11.36 -15.03 22.63
C ALA A 34 11.89 -13.60 22.40
N LEU A 35 12.22 -13.22 21.16
CA LEU A 35 12.68 -11.87 20.82
C LEU A 35 11.59 -10.83 21.05
N THR A 36 10.35 -11.15 20.64
CA THR A 36 9.21 -10.27 20.83
C THR A 36 8.80 -10.14 22.31
N ASP A 37 8.94 -11.20 23.11
CA ASP A 37 8.74 -11.12 24.56
C ASP A 37 9.78 -10.22 25.22
N ARG A 38 11.08 -10.43 24.95
CA ARG A 38 12.16 -9.63 25.54
C ARG A 38 12.03 -8.15 25.20
N LEU A 39 11.80 -7.83 23.94
CA LEU A 39 11.63 -6.44 23.52
C LEU A 39 10.37 -5.83 24.13
N GLY A 40 9.25 -6.56 24.15
CA GLY A 40 8.00 -6.08 24.76
C GLY A 40 8.18 -5.78 26.26
N ASN A 41 8.79 -6.70 27.03
CA ASN A 41 9.09 -6.49 28.44
C ASN A 41 10.04 -5.30 28.65
N ALA A 42 11.12 -5.21 27.86
CA ALA A 42 12.06 -4.10 27.95
C ALA A 42 11.43 -2.73 27.68
N LEU A 43 10.43 -2.65 26.79
CA LEU A 43 9.65 -1.44 26.57
C LEU A 43 8.80 -1.08 27.79
N LEU A 44 8.13 -2.06 28.39
CA LEU A 44 7.36 -1.87 29.62
C LEU A 44 8.25 -1.43 30.79
N ASP A 45 9.43 -2.02 30.95
CA ASP A 45 10.43 -1.65 31.96
C ASP A 45 10.94 -0.21 31.78
N ARG A 46 10.91 0.34 30.55
CA ARG A 46 11.21 1.74 30.23
C ARG A 46 10.05 2.70 30.53
N GLY A 47 8.97 2.21 31.09
CA GLY A 47 7.83 2.98 31.53
C GLY A 47 6.76 3.21 30.46
N PHE A 48 6.86 2.55 29.30
CA PHE A 48 5.72 2.54 28.37
C PHE A 48 4.55 1.77 28.97
N ARG A 49 3.35 2.19 28.67
CA ARG A 49 2.10 1.65 29.20
C ARG A 49 1.17 1.23 28.05
N ALA A 50 0.31 0.27 28.31
CA ALA A 50 -0.71 -0.17 27.36
C ALA A 50 -1.47 1.03 26.77
N GLY A 51 -1.53 1.10 25.43
CA GLY A 51 -2.12 2.21 24.68
C GLY A 51 -1.16 3.34 24.31
N ASP A 52 0.08 3.37 24.81
CA ASP A 52 1.08 4.31 24.33
C ASP A 52 1.38 4.06 22.85
N ARG A 53 1.50 5.14 22.07
CA ARG A 53 1.83 5.11 20.65
C ARG A 53 3.34 5.17 20.50
N ILE A 54 3.87 4.25 19.67
CA ILE A 54 5.31 4.18 19.39
C ILE A 54 5.51 4.15 17.88
N GLY A 55 6.27 5.12 17.38
CA GLY A 55 6.73 5.13 16.01
C GLY A 55 7.69 3.98 15.74
N VAL A 56 7.55 3.33 14.57
CA VAL A 56 8.56 2.37 14.09
C VAL A 56 9.06 2.82 12.74
N LEU A 57 10.29 3.30 12.71
CA LEU A 57 11.02 3.81 11.54
C LEU A 57 12.22 2.91 11.27
N LEU A 58 11.93 1.70 10.83
CA LEU A 58 12.93 0.69 10.51
C LEU A 58 12.82 0.29 9.02
N PRO A 59 13.94 -0.05 8.36
CA PRO A 59 13.89 -0.66 7.03
C PRO A 59 13.20 -2.03 7.09
N ASN A 60 12.89 -2.60 5.93
CA ASN A 60 12.49 -4.01 5.86
C ASN A 60 13.55 -4.87 6.55
N GLY A 61 13.11 -5.82 7.35
CA GLY A 61 14.02 -6.72 8.05
C GLY A 61 13.37 -7.42 9.24
N ILE A 62 14.11 -8.34 9.82
CA ILE A 62 13.72 -9.09 11.02
C ILE A 62 13.43 -8.15 12.19
N ASP A 63 14.26 -7.13 12.39
CA ASP A 63 14.12 -6.20 13.52
C ASP A 63 12.84 -5.36 13.44
N CYS A 64 12.38 -5.02 12.20
CA CYS A 64 11.12 -4.34 11.98
C CYS A 64 9.93 -5.22 12.40
N LEU A 65 9.90 -6.48 12.00
CA LEU A 65 8.85 -7.42 12.37
C LEU A 65 8.89 -7.75 13.87
N VAL A 66 10.08 -7.94 14.45
CA VAL A 66 10.21 -8.12 15.90
C VAL A 66 9.67 -6.92 16.66
N ALA A 67 9.98 -5.69 16.24
CA ALA A 67 9.43 -4.47 16.85
C ALA A 67 7.90 -4.43 16.75
N TYR A 68 7.33 -4.68 15.58
CA TYR A 68 5.88 -4.67 15.37
C TYR A 68 5.13 -5.60 16.32
N TYR A 69 5.62 -6.81 16.46
CA TYR A 69 4.95 -7.84 17.26
C TYR A 69 5.30 -7.78 18.75
N ALA A 70 6.44 -7.20 19.13
CA ALA A 70 6.74 -6.83 20.51
C ALA A 70 5.78 -5.76 21.02
N LEU A 71 5.50 -4.71 20.22
CA LEU A 71 4.49 -3.71 20.55
C LEU A 71 3.11 -4.35 20.74
N ALA A 72 2.73 -5.29 19.88
CA ALA A 72 1.47 -6.02 20.01
C ALA A 72 1.37 -6.81 21.31
N LYS A 73 2.44 -7.51 21.72
CA LYS A 73 2.50 -8.27 22.98
C LYS A 73 2.48 -7.37 24.21
N ALA A 74 3.12 -6.21 24.14
CA ALA A 74 3.16 -5.20 25.21
C ALA A 74 1.91 -4.33 25.29
N GLY A 75 0.90 -4.55 24.41
CA GLY A 75 -0.31 -3.75 24.36
C GLY A 75 -0.10 -2.31 23.91
N LEU A 76 0.99 -2.04 23.18
CA LEU A 76 1.36 -0.73 22.66
C LEU A 76 0.78 -0.52 21.26
N VAL A 77 0.55 0.74 20.89
CA VAL A 77 -0.02 1.10 19.59
C VAL A 77 1.11 1.44 18.62
N ARG A 78 1.22 0.65 17.56
CA ARG A 78 2.20 0.90 16.50
C ARG A 78 1.81 2.10 15.64
N VAL A 79 2.77 3.01 15.42
CA VAL A 79 2.69 4.05 14.39
C VAL A 79 3.70 3.70 13.29
N SER A 80 3.20 3.21 12.15
CA SER A 80 4.06 2.80 11.05
C SER A 80 4.62 4.01 10.32
N LEU A 81 5.95 4.12 10.25
CA LEU A 81 6.68 5.17 9.53
C LEU A 81 7.43 4.54 8.36
N ASN A 82 7.43 5.21 7.22
CA ASN A 82 8.11 4.71 6.03
C ASN A 82 9.48 5.38 5.87
N THR A 83 10.53 4.60 5.76
CA THR A 83 11.91 5.09 5.61
C THR A 83 12.17 5.92 4.35
N ARG A 84 11.24 5.95 3.40
CA ARG A 84 11.31 6.77 2.18
C ARG A 84 10.68 8.16 2.34
N GLU A 85 10.08 8.44 3.49
CA GLU A 85 9.47 9.74 3.80
C GLU A 85 10.51 10.70 4.39
N THR A 86 10.18 11.98 4.38
CA THR A 86 11.05 13.02 4.91
C THR A 86 11.03 13.07 6.45
N LEU A 87 12.05 13.68 7.04
CA LEU A 87 12.08 13.93 8.48
C LEU A 87 10.88 14.78 8.94
N ALA A 88 10.44 15.75 8.12
CA ALA A 88 9.27 16.56 8.40
C ALA A 88 7.97 15.71 8.44
N ASP A 89 7.84 14.74 7.55
CA ASP A 89 6.71 13.81 7.57
C ASP A 89 6.72 12.95 8.84
N HIS A 90 7.88 12.45 9.24
CA HIS A 90 8.02 11.68 10.48
C HIS A 90 7.69 12.51 11.70
N ALA A 91 8.23 13.73 11.79
CA ALA A 91 7.94 14.65 12.88
C ALA A 91 6.45 14.96 12.99
N TYR A 92 5.78 15.21 11.85
CA TYR A 92 4.34 15.41 11.80
C TYR A 92 3.58 14.18 12.31
N LYS A 93 3.89 12.99 11.80
CA LYS A 93 3.20 11.74 12.17
C LYS A 93 3.37 11.40 13.65
N LEU A 94 4.57 11.55 14.19
CA LEU A 94 4.87 11.33 15.61
C LEU A 94 4.09 12.32 16.50
N SER A 95 4.12 13.59 16.15
CA SER A 95 3.40 14.65 16.89
C SER A 95 1.88 14.45 16.80
N HIS A 96 1.33 14.24 15.59
CA HIS A 96 -0.11 14.08 15.36
C HIS A 96 -0.68 12.85 16.07
N SER A 97 0.05 11.73 16.08
CA SER A 97 -0.34 10.52 16.81
C SER A 97 -0.15 10.65 18.33
N GLY A 98 0.56 11.67 18.81
CA GLY A 98 1.00 11.78 20.19
C GLY A 98 1.90 10.61 20.57
N SER A 99 2.83 10.23 19.70
CA SER A 99 3.78 9.14 19.95
C SER A 99 4.70 9.51 21.11
N ARG A 100 4.75 8.65 22.10
CA ARG A 100 5.61 8.81 23.28
C ARG A 100 7.04 8.38 22.99
N GLY A 101 7.22 7.46 22.04
CA GLY A 101 8.53 6.99 21.65
C GLY A 101 8.63 6.63 20.17
N VAL A 102 9.87 6.34 19.73
CA VAL A 102 10.18 5.86 18.41
C VAL A 102 11.30 4.83 18.44
N ILE A 103 11.13 3.74 17.70
CA ILE A 103 12.18 2.78 17.37
C ILE A 103 12.66 3.12 15.97
N HIS A 104 13.96 3.41 15.79
CA HIS A 104 14.46 3.94 14.52
C HIS A 104 15.85 3.36 14.15
N ASN A 105 16.19 3.46 12.87
CA ASN A 105 17.47 3.06 12.33
C ASN A 105 18.42 4.28 12.30
N ASP A 106 18.81 4.74 13.51
CA ASP A 106 19.79 5.82 13.76
C ASP A 106 19.46 7.14 12.99
N VAL A 107 18.17 7.50 12.93
CA VAL A 107 17.71 8.77 12.34
C VAL A 107 17.76 9.87 13.39
N GLU A 108 18.47 10.94 13.11
CA GLU A 108 18.58 12.11 13.99
C GLU A 108 17.40 13.07 13.81
N GLY A 109 17.15 13.92 14.81
CA GLY A 109 16.16 15.01 14.75
C GLY A 109 14.72 14.56 15.02
N LEU A 110 14.48 13.32 15.47
CA LEU A 110 13.18 12.87 15.92
C LEU A 110 12.88 13.36 17.34
N ASN A 111 11.88 14.20 17.50
CA ASN A 111 11.52 14.79 18.80
C ASN A 111 10.41 13.98 19.49
N VAL A 112 10.81 13.03 20.32
CA VAL A 112 9.94 12.18 21.17
C VAL A 112 10.59 12.02 22.56
N GLU A 113 9.79 11.58 23.55
CA GLU A 113 10.29 11.36 24.93
C GLU A 113 11.36 10.26 24.98
N ILE A 114 11.14 9.16 24.24
CA ILE A 114 12.02 7.98 24.23
C ILE A 114 12.36 7.58 22.80
N ALA A 115 13.61 7.75 22.40
CA ALA A 115 14.12 7.29 21.10
C ALA A 115 15.02 6.07 21.30
N ILE A 116 14.74 5.00 20.54
CA ILE A 116 15.47 3.72 20.60
C ILE A 116 16.15 3.51 19.25
N GLY A 117 17.45 3.76 19.19
CA GLY A 117 18.27 3.53 18.01
C GLY A 117 18.60 2.05 17.77
N LYS A 118 19.23 1.75 16.65
CA LYS A 118 19.52 0.38 16.20
C LYS A 118 20.35 -0.42 17.19
N GLN A 119 21.41 0.18 17.75
CA GLN A 119 22.30 -0.52 18.71
C GLN A 119 21.55 -0.87 19.99
N GLU A 120 20.77 0.06 20.50
CA GLU A 120 19.96 -0.12 21.69
C GLU A 120 18.83 -1.13 21.45
N LEU A 121 18.16 -1.10 20.32
CA LEU A 121 17.16 -2.10 19.92
C LEU A 121 17.76 -3.51 20.01
N GLY A 122 18.94 -3.73 19.40
CA GLY A 122 19.64 -5.01 19.47
C GLY A 122 20.01 -5.42 20.90
N HIS A 123 20.35 -4.47 21.78
CA HIS A 123 20.58 -4.75 23.19
C HIS A 123 19.28 -5.21 23.89
N LEU A 124 18.18 -4.50 23.72
CA LEU A 124 16.88 -4.81 24.33
C LEU A 124 16.33 -6.19 23.91
N GLN A 125 16.51 -6.55 22.65
CA GLN A 125 16.13 -7.88 22.13
C GLN A 125 16.91 -9.02 22.80
N ARG A 126 18.13 -8.77 23.30
CA ARG A 126 18.96 -9.78 23.96
C ARG A 126 18.82 -9.79 25.46
N SER A 127 18.75 -8.61 26.09
CA SER A 127 18.84 -8.42 27.55
C SER A 127 17.51 -8.30 28.28
N GLY A 128 16.41 -8.06 27.56
CA GLY A 128 15.08 -7.96 28.17
C GLY A 128 14.67 -9.24 28.91
N SER A 129 13.74 -9.10 29.85
CA SER A 129 13.20 -10.20 30.63
C SER A 129 12.70 -11.34 29.72
N LYS A 130 13.06 -12.57 30.06
CA LYS A 130 12.71 -13.79 29.30
C LYS A 130 11.30 -14.31 29.58
N GLY A 131 10.57 -13.70 30.52
CA GLY A 131 9.20 -14.06 30.79
C GLY A 131 8.25 -13.68 29.65
N PRO A 132 7.07 -14.35 29.57
CA PRO A 132 6.09 -14.00 28.56
C PRO A 132 5.63 -12.55 28.69
N CYS A 133 5.70 -11.81 27.59
CA CYS A 133 5.08 -10.50 27.47
C CYS A 133 3.64 -10.67 26.96
N ALA A 134 2.65 -10.38 27.78
CA ALA A 134 1.25 -10.63 27.46
C ALA A 134 0.36 -9.59 28.14
N VAL A 135 0.23 -8.43 27.51
CA VAL A 135 -0.70 -7.39 27.96
C VAL A 135 -2.01 -7.56 27.20
N ASP A 136 -3.06 -7.87 27.90
CA ASP A 136 -4.40 -8.00 27.32
C ASP A 136 -4.99 -6.60 27.02
N ARG A 137 -5.59 -6.49 25.85
CA ARG A 137 -6.30 -5.31 25.39
C ARG A 137 -7.68 -5.72 24.86
N GLU A 138 -8.63 -4.82 24.97
CA GLU A 138 -9.91 -4.99 24.30
C GLU A 138 -9.72 -5.07 22.78
N LEU A 139 -10.54 -5.87 22.11
CA LEU A 139 -10.41 -6.09 20.66
C LEU A 139 -10.64 -4.80 19.85
N ASP A 140 -11.46 -3.89 20.38
CA ASP A 140 -11.77 -2.61 19.74
C ASP A 140 -10.83 -1.48 20.17
N ALA A 141 -9.86 -1.77 21.03
CA ALA A 141 -8.80 -0.80 21.35
C ALA A 141 -7.88 -0.56 20.14
N PRO A 142 -7.34 0.65 19.98
CA PRO A 142 -6.37 0.95 18.95
C PRO A 142 -5.18 -0.03 18.98
N TYR A 143 -4.87 -0.62 17.84
CA TYR A 143 -3.77 -1.55 17.65
C TYR A 143 -2.63 -0.93 16.83
N ARG A 144 -2.99 -0.25 15.72
CA ARG A 144 -2.03 0.49 14.91
C ARG A 144 -2.64 1.76 14.33
N LEU A 145 -1.79 2.76 14.12
CA LEU A 145 -2.12 3.94 13.35
C LEU A 145 -1.38 3.86 12.00
N GLY A 146 -2.16 3.85 10.92
CA GLY A 146 -1.68 4.01 9.56
C GLY A 146 -1.92 5.43 9.08
N PHE A 147 -1.07 5.95 8.19
CA PHE A 147 -1.28 7.28 7.62
C PHE A 147 -1.66 7.18 6.14
N THR A 148 -2.69 7.94 5.76
CA THR A 148 -3.12 8.00 4.36
C THR A 148 -2.14 8.80 3.51
N GLY A 149 -1.94 8.41 2.26
CA GLY A 149 -1.25 9.26 1.29
C GLY A 149 -2.20 10.36 0.81
N GLY A 150 -2.39 11.41 1.61
CA GLY A 150 -3.38 12.46 1.32
C GLY A 150 -3.17 13.12 -0.04
N THR A 151 -4.22 13.09 -0.89
CA THR A 151 -4.27 13.80 -2.17
C THR A 151 -4.73 15.26 -1.99
N THR A 152 -5.37 15.59 -0.86
CA THR A 152 -6.06 16.90 -0.65
C THR A 152 -5.56 17.70 0.56
N GLY A 153 -4.50 17.24 1.27
CA GLY A 153 -4.04 17.92 2.48
C GLY A 153 -3.00 17.14 3.27
N ARG A 154 -2.85 17.45 4.56
CA ARG A 154 -1.99 16.68 5.47
C ARG A 154 -2.55 15.26 5.65
N SER A 155 -1.67 14.27 5.68
CA SER A 155 -1.99 12.85 5.90
C SER A 155 -2.81 12.65 7.17
N LYS A 156 -3.93 11.91 7.07
CA LYS A 156 -4.79 11.56 8.21
C LYS A 156 -4.29 10.25 8.84
N ALA A 157 -4.37 10.16 10.16
CA ALA A 157 -4.03 8.92 10.88
C ALA A 157 -5.27 8.03 10.99
N VAL A 158 -5.23 6.88 10.37
CA VAL A 158 -6.27 5.85 10.40
C VAL A 158 -6.06 4.97 11.63
N THR A 159 -7.07 4.81 12.46
CA THR A 159 -7.03 3.96 13.66
C THR A 159 -7.57 2.58 13.32
N LEU A 160 -6.68 1.58 13.35
CA LEU A 160 -7.04 0.17 13.17
C LEU A 160 -7.00 -0.56 14.51
N THR A 161 -7.99 -1.42 14.73
CA THR A 161 -8.16 -2.15 15.99
C THR A 161 -7.57 -3.56 15.89
N MET A 162 -7.40 -4.22 17.03
CA MET A 162 -7.05 -5.64 17.08
C MET A 162 -8.11 -6.51 16.38
N ARG A 163 -9.39 -6.15 16.49
CA ARG A 163 -10.49 -6.83 15.77
C ARG A 163 -10.29 -6.72 14.26
N GLY A 164 -9.98 -5.53 13.77
CA GLY A 164 -9.70 -5.29 12.35
C GLY A 164 -8.52 -6.11 11.83
N GLU A 165 -7.43 -6.18 12.59
CA GLU A 165 -6.24 -6.98 12.24
C GLU A 165 -6.54 -8.49 12.19
N LEU A 166 -7.34 -9.01 13.13
CA LEU A 166 -7.76 -10.41 13.11
C LEU A 166 -8.75 -10.71 11.97
N ALA A 167 -9.57 -9.74 11.60
CA ALA A 167 -10.45 -9.83 10.44
C ALA A 167 -9.64 -9.84 9.13
N GLU A 168 -8.64 -8.97 8.99
CA GLU A 168 -7.69 -8.97 7.86
C GLU A 168 -6.99 -10.33 7.75
N LEU A 169 -6.46 -10.86 8.86
CA LEU A 169 -5.88 -12.21 8.91
C LEU A 169 -6.86 -13.28 8.41
N SER A 170 -8.11 -13.26 8.89
CA SER A 170 -9.13 -14.22 8.48
C SER A 170 -9.43 -14.13 6.99
N ALA A 171 -9.63 -12.91 6.47
CA ALA A 171 -9.88 -12.67 5.05
C ALA A 171 -8.72 -13.19 4.16
N PHE A 172 -7.47 -12.94 4.56
CA PHE A 172 -6.31 -13.43 3.82
C PHE A 172 -6.26 -14.96 3.78
N LEU A 173 -6.47 -15.62 4.92
CA LEU A 173 -6.46 -17.07 5.01
C LEU A 173 -7.65 -17.75 4.33
N THR A 174 -8.75 -17.04 4.13
CA THR A 174 -9.95 -17.59 3.49
C THR A 174 -9.94 -17.34 1.98
N ASP A 175 -9.55 -16.15 1.54
CA ASP A 175 -9.80 -15.70 0.18
C ASP A 175 -8.55 -15.43 -0.64
N LEU A 176 -7.50 -14.86 -0.04
CA LEU A 176 -6.34 -14.36 -0.79
C LEU A 176 -5.19 -15.37 -0.87
N VAL A 177 -4.82 -15.97 0.26
CA VAL A 177 -3.72 -16.94 0.37
C VAL A 177 -4.13 -18.19 1.15
N PRO A 178 -5.22 -18.87 0.77
CA PRO A 178 -5.77 -19.99 1.55
C PRO A 178 -4.82 -21.17 1.68
N GLU A 179 -3.90 -21.33 0.72
CA GLU A 179 -2.96 -22.45 0.66
C GLU A 179 -1.67 -22.22 1.44
N ILE A 180 -1.45 -21.02 2.02
CA ILE A 180 -0.23 -20.76 2.79
C ILE A 180 -0.11 -21.72 3.97
N GLY A 181 1.08 -22.29 4.18
CA GLY A 181 1.30 -23.27 5.26
C GLY A 181 2.75 -23.69 5.42
N GLU A 182 2.95 -24.73 6.22
CA GLU A 182 4.29 -25.31 6.47
C GLU A 182 5.00 -25.69 5.15
N GLY A 183 6.28 -25.41 5.08
CA GLY A 183 7.10 -25.64 3.90
C GLY A 183 7.01 -24.55 2.84
N HIS A 184 6.03 -23.66 2.91
CA HIS A 184 5.95 -22.54 1.98
C HIS A 184 6.84 -21.36 2.41
N THR A 185 7.29 -20.61 1.42
CA THR A 185 8.08 -19.39 1.62
C THR A 185 7.33 -18.20 1.04
N PHE A 186 7.08 -17.18 1.88
CA PHE A 186 6.60 -15.88 1.44
C PHE A 186 7.79 -14.92 1.27
N LEU A 187 7.99 -14.37 0.06
CA LEU A 187 9.03 -13.38 -0.24
C LEU A 187 8.49 -11.96 -0.04
N HIS A 188 8.97 -11.28 1.01
CA HIS A 188 8.66 -9.89 1.31
C HIS A 188 9.59 -8.95 0.53
N ALA A 189 9.20 -8.56 -0.67
CA ALA A 189 9.93 -7.63 -1.54
C ALA A 189 9.45 -6.18 -1.41
N ALA A 190 8.15 -5.98 -1.20
CA ALA A 190 7.57 -4.65 -0.99
C ALA A 190 7.76 -4.16 0.47
N PRO A 191 7.60 -2.85 0.76
CA PRO A 191 7.77 -2.33 2.12
C PRO A 191 6.87 -2.98 3.16
N ILE A 192 7.48 -3.48 4.26
CA ILE A 192 6.78 -4.07 5.42
C ILE A 192 5.89 -3.03 6.11
N ALA A 193 6.30 -1.76 6.12
CA ALA A 193 5.49 -0.66 6.67
C ALA A 193 4.16 -0.44 5.93
N HIS A 194 3.99 -1.07 4.76
CA HIS A 194 2.80 -1.06 3.93
C HIS A 194 2.24 -2.48 3.72
N ALA A 195 1.76 -2.77 2.52
CA ALA A 195 1.02 -3.99 2.18
C ALA A 195 1.78 -5.30 2.46
N SER A 196 3.10 -5.36 2.21
CA SER A 196 3.84 -6.61 2.40
C SER A 196 3.83 -7.11 3.85
N GLY A 197 3.82 -6.20 4.83
CA GLY A 197 3.78 -6.57 6.24
C GLY A 197 2.51 -7.29 6.67
N ALA A 198 1.40 -7.09 5.97
CA ALA A 198 0.12 -7.75 6.25
C ALA A 198 0.19 -9.28 6.02
N PHE A 199 1.09 -9.74 5.14
CA PHE A 199 1.26 -11.17 4.85
C PHE A 199 2.11 -11.92 5.89
N PHE A 200 2.78 -11.20 6.81
CA PHE A 200 3.59 -11.88 7.82
C PHE A 200 2.74 -12.65 8.83
N LEU A 201 1.65 -12.08 9.33
CA LEU A 201 0.79 -12.76 10.30
C LEU A 201 0.12 -14.02 9.73
N PRO A 202 -0.43 -14.04 8.51
CA PRO A 202 -0.87 -15.26 7.82
C PRO A 202 0.25 -16.32 7.72
N SER A 203 1.46 -15.92 7.31
CA SER A 203 2.62 -16.82 7.22
C SER A 203 2.96 -17.42 8.58
N LEU A 204 3.06 -16.59 9.61
CA LEU A 204 3.38 -16.99 10.98
C LEU A 204 2.40 -18.02 11.54
N VAL A 205 1.10 -17.75 11.44
CA VAL A 205 0.07 -18.62 12.05
C VAL A 205 -0.11 -19.95 11.33
N ARG A 206 0.34 -20.04 10.08
CA ARG A 206 0.29 -21.23 9.23
C ARG A 206 1.62 -21.96 9.11
N GLY A 207 2.69 -21.46 9.72
CA GLY A 207 4.00 -22.11 9.74
C GLY A 207 4.83 -21.91 8.47
N ALA A 208 4.48 -20.92 7.64
CA ALA A 208 5.26 -20.56 6.48
C ALA A 208 6.46 -19.69 6.85
N ARG A 209 7.56 -19.86 6.13
CA ARG A 209 8.78 -19.05 6.24
C ARG A 209 8.59 -17.70 5.55
N SER A 210 9.02 -16.64 6.19
CA SER A 210 9.07 -15.29 5.63
C SER A 210 10.51 -14.94 5.25
N LEU A 211 10.79 -14.80 3.95
CA LEU A 211 12.06 -14.34 3.41
C LEU A 211 11.97 -12.83 3.14
N VAL A 212 12.85 -12.04 3.73
CA VAL A 212 12.76 -10.57 3.71
C VAL A 212 13.89 -9.97 2.89
N MET A 213 13.52 -9.22 1.85
CA MET A 213 14.44 -8.33 1.13
C MET A 213 14.54 -6.99 1.87
N ALA A 214 15.76 -6.56 2.18
CA ALA A 214 15.99 -5.28 2.85
C ALA A 214 15.57 -4.08 1.99
N LYS A 215 15.79 -4.18 0.68
CA LYS A 215 15.39 -3.20 -0.34
C LYS A 215 15.02 -3.96 -1.61
N PHE A 216 13.95 -3.53 -2.27
CA PHE A 216 13.56 -4.10 -3.54
C PHE A 216 14.61 -3.77 -4.63
N ASP A 217 15.09 -4.81 -5.25
CA ASP A 217 15.84 -4.82 -6.50
C ASP A 217 15.24 -5.92 -7.39
N PRO A 218 14.91 -5.65 -8.66
CA PRO A 218 14.22 -6.62 -9.51
C PRO A 218 15.08 -7.85 -9.84
N GLU A 219 16.37 -7.69 -10.02
CA GLU A 219 17.28 -8.81 -10.29
C GLU A 219 17.49 -9.68 -9.05
N GLU A 220 17.71 -9.06 -7.88
CA GLU A 220 17.78 -9.78 -6.62
C GLU A 220 16.46 -10.51 -6.30
N PHE A 221 15.30 -9.89 -6.64
CA PHE A 221 14.00 -10.56 -6.49
C PHE A 221 13.93 -11.85 -7.31
N VAL A 222 14.32 -11.79 -8.59
CA VAL A 222 14.33 -12.97 -9.48
C VAL A 222 15.22 -14.06 -8.93
N GLN A 223 16.43 -13.70 -8.51
CA GLN A 223 17.39 -14.65 -7.94
C GLN A 223 16.88 -15.27 -6.65
N LEU A 224 16.37 -14.50 -5.70
CA LEU A 224 15.85 -15.00 -4.43
C LEU A 224 14.59 -15.86 -4.64
N ALA A 225 13.66 -15.42 -5.47
CA ALA A 225 12.43 -16.18 -5.75
C ALA A 225 12.75 -17.55 -6.35
N ALA A 226 13.77 -17.63 -7.22
CA ALA A 226 14.18 -18.89 -7.85
C ALA A 226 15.04 -19.77 -6.92
N THR A 227 16.05 -19.22 -6.23
CA THR A 227 16.97 -20.02 -5.39
C THR A 227 16.34 -20.49 -4.09
N GLU A 228 15.51 -19.65 -3.47
CA GLU A 228 14.81 -19.96 -2.22
C GLU A 228 13.45 -20.65 -2.46
N GLN A 229 13.10 -20.89 -3.72
CA GLN A 229 11.84 -21.54 -4.15
C GLN A 229 10.63 -20.88 -3.48
N ALA A 230 10.56 -19.53 -3.55
CA ALA A 230 9.45 -18.80 -2.98
C ALA A 230 8.13 -19.12 -3.70
N GLU A 231 7.10 -19.49 -2.94
CA GLU A 231 5.77 -19.81 -3.49
C GLU A 231 4.82 -18.62 -3.47
N LEU A 232 5.03 -17.67 -2.57
CA LEU A 232 4.13 -16.53 -2.41
C LEU A 232 4.91 -15.23 -2.34
N THR A 233 4.32 -14.18 -2.89
CA THR A 233 4.83 -12.80 -2.76
C THR A 233 3.73 -11.78 -2.94
N PHE A 234 4.03 -10.52 -2.58
CA PHE A 234 3.20 -9.35 -2.91
C PHE A 234 4.04 -8.34 -3.70
N LEU A 235 3.51 -7.90 -4.84
CA LEU A 235 4.12 -6.89 -5.69
C LEU A 235 3.09 -5.80 -6.04
N VAL A 236 3.53 -4.56 -6.14
CA VAL A 236 2.71 -3.53 -6.80
C VAL A 236 2.97 -3.58 -8.32
N PRO A 237 2.04 -3.12 -9.19
CA PRO A 237 2.20 -3.22 -10.64
C PRO A 237 3.52 -2.67 -11.19
N THR A 238 4.02 -1.57 -10.64
CA THR A 238 5.34 -1.01 -11.04
C THR A 238 6.50 -1.94 -10.69
N MET A 239 6.45 -2.62 -9.55
CA MET A 239 7.49 -3.62 -9.20
C MET A 239 7.40 -4.83 -10.12
N LEU A 240 6.19 -5.30 -10.44
CA LEU A 240 5.98 -6.39 -11.38
C LEU A 240 6.54 -6.04 -12.78
N ALA A 241 6.29 -4.83 -13.27
CA ALA A 241 6.86 -4.36 -14.52
C ALA A 241 8.41 -4.40 -14.50
N MET A 242 9.03 -3.95 -13.40
CA MET A 242 10.49 -3.99 -13.24
C MET A 242 11.02 -5.43 -13.19
N VAL A 243 10.33 -6.34 -12.53
CA VAL A 243 10.70 -7.77 -12.46
C VAL A 243 10.68 -8.40 -13.86
N LEU A 244 9.70 -8.07 -14.69
CA LEU A 244 9.61 -8.58 -16.07
C LEU A 244 10.71 -8.04 -17.01
N GLU A 245 11.42 -6.99 -16.63
CA GLU A 245 12.56 -6.44 -17.37
C GLU A 245 13.91 -6.85 -16.73
N ALA A 246 13.90 -7.69 -15.69
CA ALA A 246 15.14 -8.14 -15.04
C ALA A 246 15.96 -9.05 -15.99
N PRO A 247 17.29 -8.91 -16.03
CA PRO A 247 18.15 -9.66 -16.98
C PRO A 247 18.00 -11.19 -16.88
N SER A 248 17.83 -11.73 -15.68
CA SER A 248 17.72 -13.18 -15.44
C SER A 248 16.29 -13.72 -15.50
N ILE A 249 15.31 -12.89 -15.85
CA ILE A 249 13.89 -13.28 -15.76
C ILE A 249 13.57 -14.52 -16.58
N ASP A 250 14.08 -14.62 -17.82
CA ASP A 250 13.74 -15.69 -18.74
C ASP A 250 14.39 -17.04 -18.37
N ASP A 251 15.57 -17.00 -17.74
CA ASP A 251 16.34 -18.18 -17.34
C ASP A 251 15.91 -18.74 -15.98
N ALA A 252 15.23 -17.94 -15.16
CA ALA A 252 14.84 -18.31 -13.80
C ALA A 252 13.68 -19.32 -13.79
N ARG A 253 13.71 -20.25 -12.83
CA ARG A 253 12.61 -21.19 -12.58
C ARG A 253 11.96 -20.91 -11.25
N PHE A 254 10.68 -20.60 -11.26
CA PHE A 254 9.94 -20.17 -10.09
C PHE A 254 9.03 -21.29 -9.56
N ALA A 255 8.88 -21.35 -8.25
CA ALA A 255 7.88 -22.12 -7.54
C ALA A 255 6.62 -21.30 -7.20
N LEU A 256 6.52 -20.06 -7.69
CA LEU A 256 5.45 -19.12 -7.37
C LEU A 256 4.07 -19.71 -7.70
N ARG A 257 3.20 -19.75 -6.69
CA ARG A 257 1.81 -20.20 -6.75
C ARG A 257 0.82 -19.06 -6.52
N CYS A 258 1.26 -18.00 -5.84
CA CYS A 258 0.47 -16.80 -5.65
C CYS A 258 1.35 -15.55 -5.68
N ILE A 259 1.10 -14.70 -6.65
CA ILE A 259 1.60 -13.32 -6.70
C ILE A 259 0.42 -12.42 -6.37
N ALA A 260 0.29 -12.06 -5.09
CA ALA A 260 -0.69 -11.07 -4.69
C ALA A 260 -0.26 -9.69 -5.21
N TYR A 261 -1.20 -8.90 -5.73
CA TYR A 261 -0.92 -7.56 -6.19
C TYR A 261 -2.06 -6.59 -5.86
N GLY A 262 -1.76 -5.30 -5.83
CA GLY A 262 -2.76 -4.28 -5.50
C GLY A 262 -2.12 -2.91 -5.28
N ALA A 263 -2.75 -2.08 -4.47
CA ALA A 263 -2.39 -0.68 -4.17
C ALA A 263 -2.56 0.29 -5.35
N SER A 264 -2.51 -0.19 -6.59
CA SER A 264 -2.84 0.56 -7.79
C SER A 264 -3.41 -0.38 -8.86
N PRO A 265 -4.13 0.17 -9.85
CA PRO A 265 -4.57 -0.60 -11.00
C PRO A 265 -3.40 -1.20 -11.78
N ILE A 266 -3.64 -2.33 -12.42
CA ILE A 266 -2.70 -2.95 -13.35
C ILE A 266 -3.20 -2.79 -14.79
N ALA A 267 -2.31 -2.40 -15.70
CA ALA A 267 -2.65 -2.37 -17.12
C ALA A 267 -2.84 -3.80 -17.66
N PRO A 268 -3.89 -4.08 -18.46
CA PRO A 268 -4.14 -5.41 -19.02
C PRO A 268 -2.91 -6.00 -19.72
N ALA A 269 -2.22 -5.22 -20.55
CA ALA A 269 -1.02 -5.68 -21.24
C ALA A 269 0.14 -6.08 -20.32
N LEU A 270 0.28 -5.43 -19.15
CA LEU A 270 1.25 -5.82 -18.14
C LEU A 270 0.86 -7.15 -17.50
N LEU A 271 -0.42 -7.33 -17.18
CA LEU A 271 -0.93 -8.57 -16.61
C LEU A 271 -0.77 -9.75 -17.58
N GLU A 272 -1.11 -9.57 -18.87
CA GLU A 272 -0.92 -10.59 -19.92
C GLU A 272 0.56 -11.02 -20.02
N ARG A 273 1.50 -10.07 -20.03
CA ARG A 273 2.94 -10.38 -20.03
C ARG A 273 3.35 -11.13 -18.76
N ALA A 274 2.82 -10.75 -17.62
CA ALA A 274 3.10 -11.40 -16.35
C ALA A 274 2.53 -12.84 -16.30
N GLU A 275 1.31 -13.05 -16.78
CA GLU A 275 0.72 -14.38 -16.87
C GLU A 275 1.45 -15.28 -17.87
N ALA A 276 1.92 -14.73 -18.98
CA ALA A 276 2.77 -15.45 -19.93
C ALA A 276 4.07 -15.96 -19.29
N ARG A 277 4.63 -15.19 -18.33
CA ARG A 277 5.88 -15.53 -17.64
C ARG A 277 5.69 -16.44 -16.42
N PHE A 278 4.72 -16.15 -15.57
CA PHE A 278 4.53 -16.81 -14.28
C PHE A 278 3.35 -17.80 -14.26
N GLY A 279 2.49 -17.79 -15.28
CA GLY A 279 1.25 -18.53 -15.30
C GLY A 279 0.11 -17.80 -14.56
N ARG A 280 -1.03 -18.48 -14.42
CA ARG A 280 -2.23 -17.97 -13.74
C ARG A 280 -2.10 -18.04 -12.20
N VAL A 281 -1.17 -17.30 -11.64
CA VAL A 281 -0.86 -17.28 -10.21
C VAL A 281 -1.19 -15.94 -9.54
N PHE A 282 -1.81 -15.03 -10.27
CA PHE A 282 -2.06 -13.68 -9.78
C PHE A 282 -3.33 -13.60 -8.93
N ALA A 283 -3.27 -12.89 -7.81
CA ALA A 283 -4.42 -12.57 -6.96
C ALA A 283 -4.42 -11.08 -6.68
N GLN A 284 -5.45 -10.37 -7.16
CA GLN A 284 -5.58 -8.94 -6.87
C GLN A 284 -6.30 -8.71 -5.57
N THR A 285 -5.83 -7.73 -4.79
CA THR A 285 -6.53 -7.24 -3.62
C THR A 285 -6.77 -5.73 -3.75
N TYR A 286 -8.01 -5.32 -3.51
CA TYR A 286 -8.41 -3.92 -3.44
C TYR A 286 -8.71 -3.55 -2.00
N GLY A 287 -8.21 -2.39 -1.61
CA GLY A 287 -8.42 -1.78 -0.31
C GLY A 287 -7.69 -0.45 -0.20
N GLN A 288 -7.86 0.19 0.93
CA GLN A 288 -7.25 1.48 1.25
C GLN A 288 -6.81 1.51 2.71
N ALA A 289 -6.24 2.60 3.20
CA ALA A 289 -5.77 2.68 4.58
C ALA A 289 -6.90 2.45 5.60
N GLU A 290 -8.11 2.87 5.27
CA GLU A 290 -9.34 2.78 6.05
C GLU A 290 -9.95 1.37 6.08
N SER A 291 -9.64 0.53 5.10
CA SER A 291 -9.98 -0.89 4.99
C SER A 291 -8.79 -1.61 4.34
N PRO A 292 -7.76 -1.97 5.13
CA PRO A 292 -6.46 -2.37 4.60
C PRO A 292 -6.55 -3.63 3.76
N MET A 293 -6.34 -3.50 2.45
CA MET A 293 -6.28 -4.58 1.46
C MET A 293 -7.54 -5.48 1.39
N VAL A 294 -8.55 -5.26 2.22
CA VAL A 294 -9.69 -6.18 2.39
C VAL A 294 -10.99 -5.46 2.08
N ILE A 295 -11.23 -5.18 0.80
CA ILE A 295 -12.54 -4.79 0.26
C ILE A 295 -12.97 -5.85 -0.74
N THR A 296 -12.23 -6.02 -1.86
CA THR A 296 -12.48 -7.09 -2.84
C THR A 296 -11.21 -7.86 -3.19
N CYS A 297 -11.39 -9.11 -3.64
CA CYS A 297 -10.32 -9.99 -4.09
C CYS A 297 -10.68 -10.58 -5.47
N LEU A 298 -9.78 -10.42 -6.46
CA LEU A 298 -9.83 -11.13 -7.73
C LEU A 298 -8.89 -12.32 -7.65
N ARG A 299 -9.46 -13.53 -7.64
CA ARG A 299 -8.69 -14.78 -7.49
C ARG A 299 -8.04 -15.19 -8.82
N PRO A 300 -6.99 -16.01 -8.80
CA PRO A 300 -6.30 -16.45 -10.03
C PRO A 300 -7.23 -17.00 -11.13
N LYS A 301 -8.26 -17.73 -10.73
CA LYS A 301 -9.23 -18.33 -11.67
C LYS A 301 -10.16 -17.30 -12.33
N ASP A 302 -10.30 -16.10 -11.77
CA ASP A 302 -11.25 -15.07 -12.18
C ASP A 302 -10.58 -13.94 -13.00
N HIS A 303 -9.29 -14.08 -13.37
CA HIS A 303 -8.51 -13.04 -14.08
C HIS A 303 -8.92 -12.85 -15.56
N ASP A 304 -9.81 -13.68 -16.09
CA ASP A 304 -10.49 -13.43 -17.39
C ASP A 304 -11.46 -12.21 -17.30
N ARG A 305 -11.82 -11.76 -16.08
CA ARG A 305 -12.61 -10.55 -15.83
C ARG A 305 -11.71 -9.31 -15.90
N ILE A 306 -11.26 -8.99 -17.11
CA ILE A 306 -10.32 -7.89 -17.37
C ILE A 306 -10.83 -6.57 -16.77
N GLY A 307 -9.98 -5.90 -15.99
CA GLY A 307 -10.28 -4.61 -15.35
C GLY A 307 -11.07 -4.70 -14.05
N SER A 308 -11.57 -5.89 -13.67
CA SER A 308 -12.21 -6.09 -12.37
C SER A 308 -11.20 -6.05 -11.23
N CYS A 309 -11.60 -5.53 -10.08
CA CYS A 309 -10.88 -5.68 -8.81
C CYS A 309 -11.41 -6.83 -7.94
N GLY A 310 -12.30 -7.66 -8.49
CA GLY A 310 -12.78 -8.88 -7.86
C GLY A 310 -14.14 -8.75 -7.17
N ARG A 311 -14.43 -9.75 -6.34
CA ARG A 311 -15.63 -9.85 -5.50
C ARG A 311 -15.29 -9.47 -4.06
N PRO A 312 -16.30 -9.13 -3.23
CA PRO A 312 -16.09 -8.90 -1.81
C PRO A 312 -15.37 -10.06 -1.12
N PHE A 313 -14.46 -9.76 -0.20
CA PHE A 313 -13.96 -10.77 0.71
C PHE A 313 -15.12 -11.38 1.52
N THR A 314 -14.99 -12.64 1.90
CA THR A 314 -16.05 -13.40 2.60
C THR A 314 -16.64 -12.69 3.84
N ILE A 315 -15.85 -11.85 4.51
CA ILE A 315 -16.24 -11.14 5.73
C ILE A 315 -16.65 -9.69 5.51
N VAL A 316 -16.74 -9.24 4.25
CA VAL A 316 -16.97 -7.83 3.90
C VAL A 316 -18.23 -7.71 3.05
N GLU A 317 -19.06 -6.75 3.38
CA GLU A 317 -20.14 -6.30 2.48
C GLU A 317 -19.63 -5.12 1.66
N VAL A 318 -19.89 -5.14 0.35
CA VAL A 318 -19.52 -4.09 -0.58
C VAL A 318 -20.74 -3.75 -1.43
N ALA A 319 -20.98 -2.47 -1.67
CA ALA A 319 -22.05 -1.99 -2.51
C ALA A 319 -21.58 -0.77 -3.34
N VAL A 320 -22.43 -0.35 -4.28
CA VAL A 320 -22.26 0.89 -5.04
C VAL A 320 -23.41 1.82 -4.67
N PHE A 321 -23.11 3.05 -4.26
CA PHE A 321 -24.09 4.02 -3.80
C PHE A 321 -24.15 5.25 -4.72
N ASP A 322 -25.34 5.85 -4.85
CA ASP A 322 -25.55 7.14 -5.49
C ASP A 322 -25.15 8.32 -4.57
N GLU A 323 -25.39 9.55 -5.01
CA GLU A 323 -25.06 10.76 -4.26
C GLU A 323 -25.96 10.97 -3.02
N GLU A 324 -27.09 10.30 -2.93
CA GLU A 324 -28.01 10.30 -1.80
C GLU A 324 -27.82 9.11 -0.87
N ASP A 325 -26.67 8.43 -0.94
CA ASP A 325 -26.30 7.26 -0.15
C ASP A 325 -27.31 6.08 -0.28
N ARG A 326 -27.89 5.87 -1.48
CA ARG A 326 -28.77 4.75 -1.79
C ARG A 326 -28.05 3.71 -2.65
N PRO A 327 -28.27 2.40 -2.42
CA PRO A 327 -27.64 1.37 -3.21
C PRO A 327 -28.11 1.36 -4.66
N LEU A 328 -27.18 1.24 -5.58
CA LEU A 328 -27.41 1.12 -7.02
C LEU A 328 -27.42 -0.34 -7.47
N PRO A 329 -28.22 -0.69 -8.49
CA PRO A 329 -28.22 -2.02 -9.10
C PRO A 329 -26.95 -2.28 -9.90
N ALA A 330 -26.77 -3.55 -10.30
CA ALA A 330 -25.67 -3.95 -11.17
C ALA A 330 -25.62 -3.14 -12.46
N GLY A 331 -24.41 -2.78 -12.91
CA GLY A 331 -24.14 -1.97 -14.09
C GLY A 331 -24.18 -0.47 -13.89
N GLU A 332 -24.80 0.04 -12.83
CA GLU A 332 -24.84 1.46 -12.54
C GLU A 332 -23.59 1.93 -11.80
N ARG A 333 -23.13 3.16 -12.13
CA ARG A 333 -21.92 3.76 -11.58
C ARG A 333 -22.23 4.63 -10.39
N GLY A 334 -21.48 4.46 -9.33
CA GLY A 334 -21.54 5.25 -8.10
C GLY A 334 -20.30 5.11 -7.24
N GLU A 335 -20.39 5.55 -6.00
CA GLU A 335 -19.30 5.39 -5.02
C GLU A 335 -19.30 3.97 -4.48
N ILE A 336 -18.13 3.31 -4.50
CA ILE A 336 -17.95 2.02 -3.82
C ILE A 336 -17.92 2.27 -2.32
N VAL A 337 -18.76 1.55 -1.59
CA VAL A 337 -18.83 1.59 -0.13
C VAL A 337 -18.63 0.19 0.44
N CYS A 338 -18.06 0.10 1.64
CA CYS A 338 -17.89 -1.19 2.30
C CYS A 338 -18.21 -1.13 3.78
N ARG A 339 -18.56 -2.27 4.37
CA ARG A 339 -18.67 -2.45 5.81
C ARG A 339 -18.20 -3.83 6.23
N GLY A 340 -17.62 -3.91 7.41
CA GLY A 340 -17.12 -5.15 7.97
C GLY A 340 -16.14 -4.90 9.11
N PRO A 341 -15.71 -5.95 9.80
CA PRO A 341 -14.86 -5.84 10.98
C PRO A 341 -13.42 -5.36 10.67
N GLN A 342 -12.99 -5.34 9.40
CA GLN A 342 -11.69 -4.90 8.94
C GLN A 342 -11.59 -3.38 8.77
N THR A 343 -12.72 -2.65 8.77
CA THR A 343 -12.70 -1.20 8.60
C THR A 343 -12.07 -0.50 9.79
N MET A 344 -11.52 0.68 9.55
CA MET A 344 -10.99 1.54 10.60
C MET A 344 -12.05 1.84 11.68
N ALA A 345 -11.60 2.09 12.91
CA ALA A 345 -12.50 2.60 13.94
C ALA A 345 -12.78 4.10 13.73
N CYS A 346 -11.76 4.87 13.38
CA CYS A 346 -11.88 6.32 13.18
C CYS A 346 -10.60 6.90 12.54
N TYR A 347 -10.67 8.14 12.11
CA TYR A 347 -9.46 8.96 11.97
C TYR A 347 -9.06 9.51 13.34
N TRP A 348 -7.81 9.27 13.73
CA TRP A 348 -7.26 9.69 15.02
C TRP A 348 -7.38 11.19 15.24
N ASN A 349 -8.01 11.58 16.36
CA ASN A 349 -8.27 12.98 16.71
C ASN A 349 -9.00 13.80 15.63
N ASN A 350 -9.81 13.15 14.78
CA ASN A 350 -10.55 13.82 13.72
C ASN A 350 -11.98 13.25 13.58
N PRO A 351 -12.88 13.63 14.52
CA PRO A 351 -14.26 13.13 14.50
C PRO A 351 -15.06 13.59 13.28
N GLU A 352 -14.80 14.79 12.77
CA GLU A 352 -15.46 15.33 11.58
C GLU A 352 -15.16 14.49 10.35
N ALA A 353 -13.87 14.28 10.05
CA ALA A 353 -13.50 13.42 8.93
C ALA A 353 -13.95 11.96 9.12
N THR A 354 -14.09 11.49 10.37
CA THR A 354 -14.63 10.17 10.65
C THR A 354 -16.11 10.09 10.30
N ALA A 355 -16.89 11.10 10.68
CA ALA A 355 -18.32 11.18 10.35
C ALA A 355 -18.53 11.26 8.83
N ASP A 356 -17.69 12.03 8.12
CA ASP A 356 -17.72 12.12 6.65
C ASP A 356 -17.41 10.78 5.97
N ALA A 357 -16.48 10.01 6.54
CA ALA A 357 -16.10 8.72 5.99
C ALA A 357 -17.13 7.62 6.27
N PHE A 358 -17.89 7.73 7.37
CA PHE A 358 -18.91 6.76 7.74
C PHE A 358 -20.29 7.39 7.64
N ARG A 359 -21.02 7.10 6.55
CA ARG A 359 -22.40 7.52 6.35
C ARG A 359 -23.30 6.30 6.18
N ALA A 360 -24.54 6.38 6.64
CA ALA A 360 -25.51 5.29 6.57
C ALA A 360 -25.01 3.91 7.05
N GLY A 361 -23.99 3.88 7.94
CA GLY A 361 -23.39 2.65 8.46
C GLY A 361 -22.35 1.99 7.52
N TRP A 362 -21.91 2.69 6.46
CA TRP A 362 -20.92 2.23 5.51
C TRP A 362 -19.68 3.15 5.50
N LEU A 363 -18.53 2.54 5.28
CA LEU A 363 -17.31 3.27 4.94
C LEU A 363 -17.35 3.69 3.47
N HIS A 364 -17.33 4.99 3.21
CA HIS A 364 -17.26 5.58 1.89
C HIS A 364 -15.81 5.64 1.43
N THR A 365 -15.52 4.96 0.32
CA THR A 365 -14.12 4.81 -0.13
C THR A 365 -13.60 6.02 -0.89
N GLY A 366 -14.51 6.85 -1.44
CA GLY A 366 -14.16 7.90 -2.38
C GLY A 366 -13.75 7.37 -3.76
N ASP A 367 -13.81 6.06 -3.98
CA ASP A 367 -13.55 5.43 -5.26
C ASP A 367 -14.87 5.21 -6.00
N LEU A 368 -14.95 5.64 -7.27
CA LEU A 368 -16.09 5.42 -8.16
C LEU A 368 -15.94 4.09 -8.89
N GLY A 369 -17.04 3.38 -9.03
CA GLY A 369 -17.05 2.10 -9.71
C GLY A 369 -18.45 1.60 -10.00
N TYR A 370 -18.53 0.35 -10.41
CA TYR A 370 -19.78 -0.37 -10.60
C TYR A 370 -19.58 -1.84 -10.28
N MET A 371 -20.67 -2.57 -10.08
CA MET A 371 -20.69 -4.02 -9.91
C MET A 371 -21.39 -4.64 -11.12
N ASP A 372 -20.88 -5.75 -11.67
CA ASP A 372 -21.58 -6.50 -12.71
C ASP A 372 -22.64 -7.45 -12.12
N GLU A 373 -23.41 -8.11 -13.00
CA GLU A 373 -24.47 -9.06 -12.61
C GLU A 373 -23.93 -10.30 -11.88
N ASP A 374 -22.65 -10.62 -12.07
CA ASP A 374 -21.97 -11.72 -11.37
C ASP A 374 -21.33 -11.31 -10.04
N GLY A 375 -21.49 -10.03 -9.65
CA GLY A 375 -20.97 -9.48 -8.38
C GLY A 375 -19.49 -9.12 -8.39
N PHE A 376 -18.87 -8.94 -9.56
CA PHE A 376 -17.52 -8.40 -9.68
C PHE A 376 -17.55 -6.88 -9.71
N PHE A 377 -16.63 -6.27 -8.98
CA PHE A 377 -16.48 -4.81 -8.91
C PHE A 377 -15.42 -4.31 -9.88
N TYR A 378 -15.69 -3.14 -10.46
CA TYR A 378 -14.82 -2.46 -11.41
C TYR A 378 -14.59 -1.03 -10.92
N LEU A 379 -13.32 -0.67 -10.72
CA LEU A 379 -12.93 0.68 -10.34
C LEU A 379 -12.85 1.56 -11.60
N VAL A 380 -13.56 2.67 -11.60
CA VAL A 380 -13.52 3.67 -12.68
C VAL A 380 -12.48 4.73 -12.41
N ASP A 381 -12.57 5.44 -11.27
CA ASP A 381 -11.60 6.44 -10.82
C ASP A 381 -11.87 6.86 -9.37
N ARG A 382 -11.13 7.85 -8.88
CA ARG A 382 -11.44 8.54 -7.63
C ARG A 382 -12.41 9.69 -7.86
N LYS A 383 -13.37 9.85 -6.95
CA LYS A 383 -14.35 10.95 -6.99
C LYS A 383 -13.66 12.32 -7.09
N ASN A 384 -12.56 12.51 -6.37
CA ASN A 384 -11.81 13.76 -6.33
C ASN A 384 -10.80 13.94 -7.49
N ASP A 385 -10.53 12.90 -8.27
CA ASP A 385 -9.60 12.97 -9.41
C ASP A 385 -10.32 13.14 -10.75
N MET A 386 -11.66 13.02 -10.77
CA MET A 386 -12.48 13.23 -11.97
C MET A 386 -12.33 14.66 -12.49
N LEU A 387 -12.13 14.79 -13.77
CA LEU A 387 -11.99 16.07 -14.48
C LEU A 387 -13.30 16.44 -15.13
N ILE A 388 -13.63 17.73 -15.16
CA ILE A 388 -14.78 18.25 -15.91
C ILE A 388 -14.25 18.99 -17.13
N SER A 389 -14.22 18.32 -18.29
CA SER A 389 -13.69 18.88 -19.53
C SER A 389 -14.78 19.12 -20.54
N GLY A 390 -15.04 20.40 -20.86
CA GLY A 390 -16.09 20.79 -21.80
C GLY A 390 -17.50 20.36 -21.39
N GLY A 391 -17.76 20.27 -20.06
CA GLY A 391 -19.04 19.83 -19.51
C GLY A 391 -19.20 18.31 -19.41
N TYR A 392 -18.17 17.53 -19.75
CA TYR A 392 -18.18 16.08 -19.65
C TYR A 392 -17.25 15.59 -18.53
N ASN A 393 -17.69 14.56 -17.84
CA ASN A 393 -16.83 13.85 -16.86
C ASN A 393 -15.78 13.05 -17.62
N VAL A 394 -14.51 13.34 -17.33
CA VAL A 394 -13.37 12.59 -17.82
C VAL A 394 -12.68 11.94 -16.62
N TYR A 395 -12.54 10.65 -16.69
CA TYR A 395 -11.88 9.86 -15.67
C TYR A 395 -10.41 9.66 -16.07
N PRO A 396 -9.45 10.25 -15.35
CA PRO A 396 -8.02 10.16 -15.66
C PRO A 396 -7.54 8.75 -15.94
N ARG A 397 -8.00 7.79 -15.13
CA ARG A 397 -7.62 6.41 -15.27
C ARG A 397 -8.00 5.79 -16.62
N GLU A 398 -9.19 6.06 -17.12
CA GLU A 398 -9.63 5.56 -18.43
C GLU A 398 -8.69 6.03 -19.55
N VAL A 399 -8.21 7.26 -19.43
CA VAL A 399 -7.24 7.82 -20.38
C VAL A 399 -5.86 7.19 -20.16
N GLU A 400 -5.42 7.06 -18.90
CA GLU A 400 -4.13 6.42 -18.53
C GLU A 400 -4.04 4.98 -19.03
N ASP A 401 -5.11 4.19 -18.91
CA ASP A 401 -5.15 2.79 -19.38
C ASP A 401 -4.94 2.72 -20.91
N VAL A 402 -5.52 3.66 -21.68
CA VAL A 402 -5.28 3.76 -23.11
C VAL A 402 -3.83 4.16 -23.38
N LEU A 403 -3.28 5.14 -22.66
CA LEU A 403 -1.89 5.57 -22.85
C LEU A 403 -0.89 4.47 -22.52
N LEU A 404 -1.14 3.68 -21.48
CA LEU A 404 -0.30 2.55 -21.09
C LEU A 404 -0.33 1.39 -22.11
N SER A 405 -1.36 1.33 -22.96
CA SER A 405 -1.41 0.37 -24.09
C SER A 405 -0.58 0.83 -25.30
N CYS A 406 -0.03 2.04 -25.28
CA CYS A 406 0.86 2.53 -26.32
C CYS A 406 2.26 1.91 -26.17
N GLU A 407 2.80 1.38 -27.25
CA GLU A 407 4.14 0.77 -27.25
C GLU A 407 5.19 1.78 -26.77
N GLY A 408 6.01 1.36 -25.80
CA GLY A 408 7.06 2.16 -25.22
C GLY A 408 6.66 3.01 -24.01
N VAL A 409 5.37 3.17 -23.69
CA VAL A 409 4.91 3.82 -22.45
C VAL A 409 5.04 2.84 -21.29
N VAL A 410 5.67 3.30 -20.20
CA VAL A 410 5.87 2.53 -18.97
C VAL A 410 4.98 3.07 -17.85
N GLU A 411 4.84 4.40 -17.75
CA GLU A 411 4.00 5.06 -16.77
C GLU A 411 3.20 6.17 -17.43
N ALA A 412 1.99 6.41 -16.92
CA ALA A 412 1.14 7.50 -17.37
C ALA A 412 0.45 8.17 -16.18
N ALA A 413 0.33 9.48 -16.23
CA ALA A 413 -0.49 10.29 -15.34
C ALA A 413 -1.29 11.27 -16.17
N VAL A 414 -2.60 11.30 -15.93
CA VAL A 414 -3.54 12.25 -16.58
C VAL A 414 -4.02 13.23 -15.53
N ILE A 415 -3.96 14.52 -15.87
CA ILE A 415 -4.28 15.63 -14.98
C ILE A 415 -5.17 16.65 -15.69
N GLY A 416 -5.97 17.38 -14.91
CA GLY A 416 -6.69 18.56 -15.37
C GLY A 416 -5.84 19.81 -15.17
N LEU A 417 -5.63 20.57 -16.22
CA LEU A 417 -5.06 21.90 -16.15
C LEU A 417 -6.17 22.93 -16.35
N PRO A 418 -6.22 24.01 -15.56
CA PRO A 418 -7.21 25.07 -15.73
C PRO A 418 -7.21 25.61 -17.16
N ASP A 419 -8.41 25.74 -17.77
CA ASP A 419 -8.57 26.20 -19.13
C ASP A 419 -9.89 26.96 -19.28
N GLU A 420 -9.85 28.16 -19.88
CA GLU A 420 -11.03 29.04 -20.02
C GLU A 420 -12.14 28.40 -20.88
N LYS A 421 -11.78 27.58 -21.86
CA LYS A 421 -12.71 26.95 -22.78
C LYS A 421 -13.25 25.61 -22.26
N TRP A 422 -12.39 24.83 -21.58
CA TRP A 422 -12.69 23.44 -21.22
C TRP A 422 -13.04 23.26 -19.74
N GLY A 423 -12.79 24.25 -18.88
CA GLY A 423 -12.79 24.11 -17.42
C GLY A 423 -11.51 23.39 -17.01
N ASP A 424 -11.50 22.06 -17.15
CA ASP A 424 -10.30 21.26 -17.07
C ASP A 424 -9.84 20.83 -18.47
N ARG A 425 -8.62 21.22 -18.83
CA ARG A 425 -7.95 20.72 -20.03
C ARG A 425 -7.23 19.42 -19.70
N VAL A 426 -7.65 18.33 -20.33
CA VAL A 426 -7.02 17.03 -20.15
C VAL A 426 -5.57 17.10 -20.64
N HIS A 427 -4.62 16.80 -19.76
CA HIS A 427 -3.17 16.79 -20.05
C HIS A 427 -2.55 15.50 -19.54
N ALA A 428 -1.67 14.91 -20.35
CA ALA A 428 -1.00 13.66 -19.99
C ALA A 428 0.50 13.87 -19.79
N VAL A 429 1.05 13.19 -18.80
CA VAL A 429 2.49 13.05 -18.61
C VAL A 429 2.82 11.56 -18.60
N VAL A 430 3.75 11.16 -19.45
CA VAL A 430 4.13 9.75 -19.57
C VAL A 430 5.63 9.58 -19.34
N SER A 431 6.06 8.38 -18.89
CA SER A 431 7.44 7.95 -18.94
C SER A 431 7.56 6.67 -19.75
N GLY A 432 8.73 6.41 -20.32
CA GLY A 432 8.90 5.22 -21.13
C GLY A 432 10.26 5.13 -21.83
N ARG A 433 10.33 4.28 -22.86
CA ARG A 433 11.57 4.02 -23.61
C ARG A 433 12.05 5.28 -24.36
N SER A 434 13.35 5.38 -24.62
CA SER A 434 13.98 6.53 -25.26
C SER A 434 13.46 6.84 -26.69
N SER A 435 12.79 5.86 -27.32
CA SER A 435 12.16 6.03 -28.64
C SER A 435 10.74 6.61 -28.59
N LEU A 436 10.18 6.82 -27.40
CA LEU A 436 8.82 7.33 -27.24
C LEU A 436 8.73 8.80 -27.70
N SER A 437 7.69 9.13 -28.50
CA SER A 437 7.41 10.50 -28.89
C SER A 437 6.01 10.95 -28.48
N ALA A 438 5.85 12.22 -28.13
CA ALA A 438 4.55 12.78 -27.75
C ALA A 438 3.52 12.65 -28.88
N ASP A 439 3.93 12.78 -30.13
CA ASP A 439 3.06 12.64 -31.31
C ASP A 439 2.54 11.21 -31.46
N ALA A 440 3.36 10.18 -31.20
CA ALA A 440 2.94 8.79 -31.24
C ALA A 440 1.90 8.51 -30.14
N VAL A 441 2.13 8.99 -28.92
CA VAL A 441 1.19 8.87 -27.78
C VAL A 441 -0.12 9.59 -28.09
N MET A 442 -0.06 10.80 -28.65
CA MET A 442 -1.25 11.57 -29.08
C MET A 442 -2.04 10.87 -30.19
N ALA A 443 -1.35 10.31 -31.18
CA ALA A 443 -1.99 9.54 -32.25
C ALA A 443 -2.70 8.29 -31.68
N HIS A 444 -2.01 7.54 -30.82
CA HIS A 444 -2.58 6.36 -30.17
C HIS A 444 -3.85 6.70 -29.36
N ALA A 445 -3.81 7.81 -28.59
CA ALA A 445 -4.96 8.30 -27.84
C ALA A 445 -6.12 8.76 -28.75
N ARG A 446 -5.80 9.37 -29.90
CA ARG A 446 -6.79 9.86 -30.86
C ARG A 446 -7.63 8.74 -31.44
N ASP A 447 -7.01 7.61 -31.73
CA ASP A 447 -7.65 6.47 -32.37
C ASP A 447 -8.58 5.68 -31.40
N ARG A 448 -8.36 5.82 -30.07
CA ARG A 448 -9.00 4.97 -29.07
C ARG A 448 -9.91 5.72 -28.09
N LEU A 449 -9.78 7.06 -28.01
CA LEU A 449 -10.54 7.87 -27.06
C LEU A 449 -11.55 8.77 -27.78
N ALA A 450 -12.71 8.95 -27.17
CA ALA A 450 -13.65 9.98 -27.57
C ALA A 450 -13.01 11.38 -27.50
N SER A 451 -13.41 12.30 -28.35
CA SER A 451 -12.74 13.61 -28.55
C SER A 451 -12.57 14.43 -27.28
N TYR A 452 -13.54 14.37 -26.36
CA TYR A 452 -13.52 15.11 -25.08
C TYR A 452 -12.57 14.50 -24.06
N LYS A 453 -12.27 13.19 -24.15
CA LYS A 453 -11.32 12.49 -23.27
C LYS A 453 -9.86 12.60 -23.73
N ARG A 454 -9.63 12.98 -24.98
CA ARG A 454 -8.28 13.04 -25.58
C ARG A 454 -7.43 14.08 -24.86
N PRO A 455 -6.21 13.73 -24.44
CA PRO A 455 -5.25 14.73 -23.98
C PRO A 455 -5.08 15.84 -25.01
N LYS A 456 -5.03 17.07 -24.53
CA LYS A 456 -4.73 18.25 -25.39
C LYS A 456 -3.23 18.59 -25.40
N GLY A 457 -2.45 17.91 -24.57
CA GLY A 457 -1.00 17.96 -24.52
C GLY A 457 -0.45 16.72 -23.87
N VAL A 458 0.74 16.31 -24.30
CA VAL A 458 1.50 15.18 -23.75
C VAL A 458 2.91 15.63 -23.45
N GLU A 459 3.40 15.40 -22.24
CA GLU A 459 4.80 15.55 -21.87
C GLU A 459 5.43 14.18 -21.61
N ILE A 460 6.70 14.02 -22.00
CA ILE A 460 7.48 12.82 -21.69
C ILE A 460 8.51 13.18 -20.64
N TRP A 461 8.43 12.52 -19.49
CA TRP A 461 9.38 12.71 -18.40
C TRP A 461 10.22 11.44 -18.20
N PRO A 462 11.45 11.57 -17.68
CA PRO A 462 12.29 10.40 -17.36
C PRO A 462 11.62 9.50 -16.31
N GLU A 463 10.92 10.12 -15.33
CA GLU A 463 10.24 9.45 -14.23
C GLU A 463 9.12 10.33 -13.71
N LEU A 464 8.01 9.70 -13.34
CA LEU A 464 6.86 10.38 -12.69
C LEU A 464 7.04 10.44 -11.17
N PRO A 465 6.58 11.53 -10.50
CA PRO A 465 6.56 11.62 -9.04
C PRO A 465 5.74 10.49 -8.42
N LYS A 466 6.32 9.81 -7.43
CA LYS A 466 5.71 8.68 -6.73
C LYS A 466 5.68 8.89 -5.23
N SER A 467 4.68 8.29 -4.58
CA SER A 467 4.62 8.17 -3.13
C SER A 467 5.68 7.19 -2.61
N SER A 468 5.86 7.16 -1.29
CA SER A 468 6.68 6.16 -0.60
C SER A 468 6.24 4.70 -0.86
N ALA A 469 5.00 4.49 -1.32
CA ALA A 469 4.45 3.20 -1.72
C ALA A 469 4.56 2.92 -3.24
N ASN A 470 5.38 3.68 -3.97
CA ASN A 470 5.53 3.61 -5.43
C ASN A 470 4.26 3.92 -6.25
N LYS A 471 3.30 4.65 -5.68
CA LYS A 471 2.10 5.10 -6.38
C LYS A 471 2.34 6.47 -7.01
N ILE A 472 1.96 6.65 -8.28
CA ILE A 472 2.05 7.94 -8.99
C ILE A 472 1.20 8.98 -8.26
N LEU A 473 1.78 10.17 -8.04
CA LEU A 473 1.15 11.30 -7.37
C LEU A 473 0.67 12.33 -8.41
N ARG A 474 -0.56 12.16 -8.93
CA ARG A 474 -1.15 13.06 -9.95
C ARG A 474 -1.05 14.54 -9.56
N ARG A 475 -1.28 14.86 -8.28
CA ARG A 475 -1.14 16.23 -7.78
C ARG A 475 0.27 16.78 -7.96
N ALA A 476 1.29 16.02 -7.57
CA ALA A 476 2.68 16.44 -7.74
C ALA A 476 3.07 16.57 -9.23
N VAL A 477 2.51 15.72 -10.09
CA VAL A 477 2.64 15.85 -11.55
C VAL A 477 2.01 17.17 -12.00
N ARG A 478 0.77 17.46 -11.60
CA ARG A 478 0.05 18.69 -11.93
C ARG A 478 0.81 19.94 -11.48
N ASP A 479 1.22 19.97 -10.21
CA ASP A 479 1.94 21.11 -9.64
C ASP A 479 3.25 21.38 -10.41
N ARG A 480 3.97 20.33 -10.81
CA ARG A 480 5.20 20.43 -11.59
C ARG A 480 4.96 20.90 -13.04
N VAL A 481 3.87 20.47 -13.68
CA VAL A 481 3.47 20.94 -15.02
C VAL A 481 3.11 22.42 -14.95
N ILE A 482 2.29 22.84 -13.98
CA ILE A 482 1.89 24.25 -13.79
C ILE A 482 3.13 25.14 -13.56
N ALA A 483 4.05 24.71 -12.68
CA ALA A 483 5.28 25.46 -12.40
C ALA A 483 6.16 25.66 -13.66
N ARG A 484 6.18 24.70 -14.59
CA ARG A 484 6.92 24.81 -15.86
C ARG A 484 6.24 25.73 -16.87
N GLN A 485 4.90 25.86 -16.79
CA GLN A 485 4.13 26.72 -17.71
C GLN A 485 4.06 28.18 -17.23
N THR A 486 4.35 28.47 -15.96
CA THR A 486 4.42 29.83 -15.42
C THR A 486 5.84 30.35 -15.68
N PRO A 487 6.03 31.40 -16.51
CA PRO A 487 7.36 31.99 -16.70
C PRO A 487 7.86 32.52 -15.35
N GLU A 488 9.11 32.23 -14.98
CA GLU A 488 9.79 32.94 -13.90
C GLU A 488 9.69 34.43 -14.15
N THR A 489 8.90 35.15 -13.36
CA THR A 489 9.00 36.60 -13.25
C THR A 489 10.38 36.90 -12.66
N VAL A 490 11.32 37.25 -13.51
CA VAL A 490 12.64 37.73 -13.11
C VAL A 490 12.41 38.97 -12.24
N PRO A 491 12.78 38.97 -10.95
CA PRO A 491 12.70 40.17 -10.13
C PRO A 491 13.84 41.09 -10.55
N GLY A 492 13.53 42.25 -11.15
CA GLY A 492 14.49 43.33 -11.33
C GLY A 492 14.61 43.94 -12.70
N GLN A 493 13.56 44.60 -13.20
CA GLN A 493 13.76 45.80 -14.03
C GLN A 493 12.90 46.92 -13.48
N VAL A 494 13.51 47.79 -12.69
CA VAL A 494 12.98 49.09 -12.34
C VAL A 494 12.95 49.94 -13.64
N PRO A 495 11.84 50.50 -14.07
CA PRO A 495 11.83 51.41 -15.23
C PRO A 495 12.59 52.68 -14.83
N GLU A 496 13.68 52.96 -15.55
CA GLU A 496 14.32 54.28 -15.51
C GLU A 496 13.32 55.34 -15.98
N THR A 497 12.88 56.14 -15.01
CA THR A 497 12.17 57.41 -15.32
C THR A 497 13.12 58.35 -16.01
N ARG A 498 12.90 58.59 -17.29
CA ARG A 498 13.50 59.70 -18.04
C ARG A 498 12.80 60.98 -17.59
N THR A 499 13.57 61.88 -16.95
CA THR A 499 13.30 63.32 -16.83
C THR A 499 13.36 64.02 -18.17
#